data_e0482980f9e546765b8964e2c4c8adf3
#
_entry.id   e0482980f9e546765b8964e2c4c8adf3
#
_cell.length_a   1.000
_cell.length_b   1.000
_cell.length_c   1.000
_cell.angle_alpha   90.00
_cell.angle_beta   90.00
_cell.angle_gamma   90.00
#
_symmetry.space_group_name_H-M   'P 1'
#
loop_
_entity.id
_entity.type
_entity.pdbx_description
1 polymer ?
#
loop_
_entity_poly.entity_id
_entity_poly.type
_entity_poly.pdbx_seq_one_letter_code
_entity_poly.pdbx_strand_id
1 'polypeptide(L)'
;RNAASQGIASAPVEVDQLVRRMPLLMKTPDGWVPAFGTQVLKVLANANTYLIRTNSNGIEEIIVQGLPPVATDSLGRKWISWVNTNQTTLAEMDVKNRFVFIGTDAMGIMPQLATPVGLLEPHKIQAALAESILITNSPKIPDWSLAAELVIFSFTVALVWSLLHFMGITWGIGLAGVLMASTGYLGVYLIQQGVLIDVTWA
;
A
#
# COMPACT_ATOMS: atom_id res chain seq x y z
N ARG A 1 16.01 26.88 -10.85
CA ARG A 1 16.17 26.24 -12.17
C ARG A 1 17.28 25.18 -12.21
N ASN A 2 17.85 24.81 -11.08
CA ASN A 2 18.90 23.78 -10.97
C ASN A 2 18.40 22.52 -10.24
N ALA A 3 17.10 22.20 -10.34
CA ALA A 3 16.59 20.95 -9.80
C ALA A 3 17.09 19.77 -10.63
N ALA A 4 17.60 18.74 -9.97
CA ALA A 4 18.05 17.51 -10.63
C ALA A 4 16.89 16.79 -11.35
N SER A 5 15.67 16.93 -10.85
CA SER A 5 14.47 16.33 -11.45
C SER A 5 13.18 16.89 -10.86
N GLN A 6 12.04 16.46 -11.39
CA GLN A 6 10.69 16.84 -10.97
C GLN A 6 9.81 15.61 -10.82
N GLY A 7 8.86 15.66 -9.88
CA GLY A 7 7.87 14.61 -9.66
C GLY A 7 6.54 15.20 -9.17
N ILE A 8 5.46 14.43 -9.31
CA ILE A 8 4.13 14.83 -8.87
C ILE A 8 4.03 14.65 -7.36
N ALA A 9 3.67 15.71 -6.64
CA ALA A 9 3.50 15.68 -5.19
C ALA A 9 2.07 15.34 -4.74
N SER A 10 1.07 15.37 -5.65
CA SER A 10 -0.31 15.06 -5.31
C SER A 10 -0.47 13.59 -4.90
N ALA A 11 -1.36 13.35 -3.93
CA ALA A 11 -1.73 12.02 -3.48
C ALA A 11 -3.21 11.78 -3.82
N PRO A 12 -3.53 10.83 -4.73
CA PRO A 12 -4.91 10.50 -5.02
C PRO A 12 -5.55 9.83 -3.81
N VAL A 13 -6.77 10.22 -3.48
CA VAL A 13 -7.58 9.63 -2.42
C VAL A 13 -8.40 8.45 -2.98
N GLU A 14 -8.68 7.46 -2.15
CA GLU A 14 -9.59 6.37 -2.48
C GLU A 14 -11.06 6.79 -2.33
N VAL A 15 -12.01 5.90 -2.63
CA VAL A 15 -13.45 6.20 -2.59
C VAL A 15 -13.91 6.66 -1.21
N ASP A 16 -13.27 6.15 -0.15
CA ASP A 16 -13.55 6.51 1.25
C ASP A 16 -12.76 7.74 1.73
N GLN A 17 -12.16 8.51 0.83
CA GLN A 17 -11.38 9.71 1.08
C GLN A 17 -10.04 9.47 1.81
N LEU A 18 -9.61 8.22 1.98
CA LEU A 18 -8.34 7.89 2.61
C LEU A 18 -7.25 7.65 1.55
N VAL A 19 -6.03 8.06 1.87
CA VAL A 19 -4.83 7.72 1.09
C VAL A 19 -4.19 6.49 1.72
N ARG A 20 -4.28 5.34 1.07
CA ARG A 20 -3.59 4.10 1.49
C ARG A 20 -2.55 3.66 0.49
N ARG A 21 -2.78 3.97 -0.76
CA ARG A 21 -1.93 3.58 -1.89
C ARG A 21 -1.55 4.79 -2.71
N MET A 22 -0.34 4.77 -3.23
CA MET A 22 0.17 5.84 -4.10
C MET A 22 0.64 5.26 -5.42
N PRO A 23 0.25 5.84 -6.56
CA PRO A 23 0.83 5.48 -7.84
C PRO A 23 2.31 5.87 -7.86
N LEU A 24 3.17 4.96 -8.29
CA LEU A 24 4.59 5.23 -8.46
C LEU A 24 4.85 6.07 -9.71
N LEU A 25 4.03 5.85 -10.74
CA LEU A 25 4.04 6.60 -11.99
C LEU A 25 2.61 7.02 -12.31
N MET A 26 2.43 8.24 -12.78
CA MET A 26 1.13 8.78 -13.19
C MET A 26 1.16 9.10 -14.67
N LYS A 27 0.12 8.67 -15.39
CA LYS A 27 -0.03 9.01 -16.82
C LYS A 27 -0.62 10.40 -16.94
N THR A 28 0.09 11.27 -17.64
CA THR A 28 -0.36 12.61 -18.01
C THR A 28 -0.52 12.69 -19.54
N PRO A 29 -1.14 13.73 -20.08
CA PRO A 29 -1.22 13.92 -21.54
C PRO A 29 0.16 13.92 -22.22
N ASP A 30 1.19 14.41 -21.52
CA ASP A 30 2.56 14.54 -22.05
C ASP A 30 3.42 13.28 -21.79
N GLY A 31 2.87 12.26 -21.13
CA GLY A 31 3.58 11.01 -20.85
C GLY A 31 3.48 10.53 -19.40
N TRP A 32 4.37 9.63 -19.04
CA TRP A 32 4.45 9.10 -17.69
C TRP A 32 5.30 9.99 -16.80
N VAL A 33 4.75 10.46 -15.69
CA VAL A 33 5.44 11.27 -14.69
C VAL A 33 5.50 10.52 -13.37
N PRO A 34 6.68 10.43 -12.75
CA PRO A 34 6.82 9.75 -11.45
C PRO A 34 6.21 10.55 -10.30
N ALA A 35 5.76 9.85 -9.27
CA ALA A 35 5.49 10.46 -7.98
C ALA A 35 6.79 11.05 -7.41
N PHE A 36 6.68 12.11 -6.63
CA PHE A 36 7.85 12.82 -6.10
C PHE A 36 8.75 11.91 -5.28
N GLY A 37 8.19 11.08 -4.38
CA GLY A 37 8.95 10.09 -3.61
C GLY A 37 9.71 9.08 -4.49
N THR A 38 9.07 8.60 -5.56
CA THR A 38 9.70 7.68 -6.54
C THR A 38 10.85 8.38 -7.29
N GLN A 39 10.64 9.64 -7.65
CA GLN A 39 11.66 10.41 -8.39
C GLN A 39 12.89 10.72 -7.53
N VAL A 40 12.70 11.01 -6.25
CA VAL A 40 13.81 11.18 -5.30
C VAL A 40 14.70 9.94 -5.28
N LEU A 41 14.10 8.75 -5.17
CA LEU A 41 14.84 7.48 -5.16
C LEU A 41 15.55 7.21 -6.48
N LYS A 42 14.95 7.57 -7.63
CA LYS A 42 15.59 7.46 -8.94
C LYS A 42 16.86 8.32 -9.02
N VAL A 43 16.77 9.57 -8.56
CA VAL A 43 17.93 10.49 -8.55
C VAL A 43 19.05 9.95 -7.66
N LEU A 44 18.69 9.39 -6.50
CA LEU A 44 19.64 8.81 -5.56
C LEU A 44 20.34 7.57 -6.09
N ALA A 45 19.60 6.70 -6.78
CA ALA A 45 20.14 5.51 -7.43
C ALA A 45 20.96 5.87 -8.69
N ASN A 46 21.04 7.16 -9.04
CA ASN A 46 21.63 7.63 -10.30
C ASN A 46 21.05 6.88 -11.53
N ALA A 47 19.77 6.57 -11.46
CA ALA A 47 19.05 5.79 -12.47
C ALA A 47 18.52 6.71 -13.58
N ASN A 48 18.57 6.23 -14.81
CA ASN A 48 18.08 6.99 -15.96
C ASN A 48 16.65 6.62 -16.35
N THR A 49 16.22 5.38 -16.07
CA THR A 49 14.97 4.83 -16.57
C THR A 49 14.16 4.14 -15.49
N TYR A 50 12.85 4.01 -15.75
CA TYR A 50 11.95 3.10 -15.07
C TYR A 50 11.67 1.92 -15.97
N LEU A 51 11.66 0.71 -15.42
CA LEU A 51 11.18 -0.49 -16.11
C LEU A 51 9.83 -0.87 -15.50
N ILE A 52 8.82 -0.99 -16.34
CA ILE A 52 7.49 -1.40 -15.92
C ILE A 52 7.28 -2.83 -16.41
N ARG A 53 7.07 -3.76 -15.48
CA ARG A 53 6.66 -5.12 -15.81
C ARG A 53 5.13 -5.21 -15.74
N THR A 54 4.53 -5.74 -16.79
CA THR A 54 3.07 -5.90 -16.90
C THR A 54 2.72 -7.37 -17.09
N ASN A 55 1.56 -7.77 -16.61
CA ASN A 55 0.95 -9.06 -16.85
C ASN A 55 -0.44 -8.88 -17.49
N SER A 56 -1.22 -9.95 -17.64
CA SER A 56 -2.58 -9.90 -18.20
C SER A 56 -3.55 -9.00 -17.40
N ASN A 57 -3.26 -8.74 -16.13
CA ASN A 57 -4.13 -7.99 -15.22
C ASN A 57 -3.71 -6.51 -15.07
N GLY A 58 -2.58 -6.11 -15.65
CA GLY A 58 -2.07 -4.74 -15.59
C GLY A 58 -0.60 -4.65 -15.21
N ILE A 59 -0.25 -3.65 -14.40
CA ILE A 59 1.11 -3.45 -13.90
C ILE A 59 1.36 -4.40 -12.74
N GLU A 60 2.45 -5.15 -12.80
CA GLU A 60 2.85 -6.09 -11.74
C GLU A 60 3.89 -5.47 -10.83
N GLU A 61 4.92 -4.88 -11.42
CA GLU A 61 5.99 -4.23 -10.66
C GLU A 61 6.63 -3.09 -11.45
N ILE A 62 7.22 -2.16 -10.70
CA ILE A 62 7.99 -1.06 -11.24
C ILE A 62 9.41 -1.16 -10.68
N ILE A 63 10.40 -1.11 -11.57
CA ILE A 63 11.80 -1.24 -11.22
C ILE A 63 12.49 0.08 -11.51
N VAL A 64 13.14 0.63 -10.51
CA VAL A 64 14.10 1.72 -10.65
C VAL A 64 15.47 1.09 -10.77
N GLN A 65 16.24 1.42 -11.79
CA GLN A 65 17.59 0.86 -11.98
C GLN A 65 18.45 1.07 -10.73
N GLY A 66 19.02 -0.02 -10.20
CA GLY A 66 19.83 0.02 -8.97
C GLY A 66 19.05 -0.17 -7.67
N LEU A 67 17.71 -0.26 -7.73
CA LEU A 67 16.85 -0.60 -6.59
C LEU A 67 16.14 -1.95 -6.81
N PRO A 68 15.70 -2.60 -5.73
CA PRO A 68 14.92 -3.82 -5.84
C PRO A 68 13.58 -3.55 -6.55
N PRO A 69 13.01 -4.57 -7.22
CA PRO A 69 11.70 -4.47 -7.84
C PRO A 69 10.62 -4.09 -6.80
N VAL A 70 9.77 -3.14 -7.15
CA VAL A 70 8.69 -2.66 -6.31
C VAL A 70 7.38 -3.26 -6.80
N ALA A 71 6.84 -4.21 -6.05
CA ALA A 71 5.53 -4.78 -6.36
C ALA A 71 4.43 -3.74 -6.20
N THR A 72 3.52 -3.70 -7.17
CA THR A 72 2.41 -2.76 -7.24
C THR A 72 1.09 -3.52 -7.43
N ASP A 73 -0.02 -2.81 -7.29
CA ASP A 73 -1.30 -3.32 -7.78
C ASP A 73 -1.39 -3.14 -9.32
N SER A 74 -2.47 -3.66 -9.93
CA SER A 74 -2.69 -3.61 -11.38
C SER A 74 -2.71 -2.20 -11.99
N LEU A 75 -2.88 -1.17 -11.16
CA LEU A 75 -2.82 0.25 -11.55
C LEU A 75 -1.45 0.89 -11.29
N GLY A 76 -0.44 0.13 -10.89
CA GLY A 76 0.89 0.64 -10.58
C GLY A 76 0.97 1.42 -9.26
N ARG A 77 0.06 1.13 -8.30
CA ARG A 77 0.04 1.77 -7.00
C ARG A 77 0.70 0.90 -5.96
N LYS A 78 1.45 1.52 -5.07
CA LYS A 78 2.11 0.90 -3.91
C LYS A 78 1.32 1.17 -2.65
N TRP A 79 1.12 0.14 -1.82
CA TRP A 79 0.65 0.32 -0.45
C TRP A 79 1.70 1.06 0.37
N ILE A 80 1.27 2.12 1.06
CA ILE A 80 2.15 2.87 1.94
C ILE A 80 2.25 2.13 3.27
N SER A 81 3.48 1.85 3.66
CA SER A 81 3.79 1.40 5.02
C SER A 81 3.95 2.65 5.89
N TRP A 82 2.97 2.91 6.74
CA TRP A 82 2.95 4.07 7.62
C TRP A 82 3.89 3.86 8.80
N VAL A 83 5.19 3.90 8.53
CA VAL A 83 6.21 3.88 9.57
C VAL A 83 6.40 5.31 10.08
N ASN A 84 6.71 5.47 11.35
CA ASN A 84 6.97 6.78 11.93
C ASN A 84 8.22 7.40 11.32
N THR A 85 8.05 8.28 10.35
CA THR A 85 9.11 9.15 9.87
C THR A 85 9.50 10.12 10.98
N ASN A 86 10.77 10.17 11.32
CA ASN A 86 11.26 11.14 12.29
C ASN A 86 11.07 12.55 11.73
N GLN A 87 10.18 13.31 12.35
CA GLN A 87 9.98 14.71 12.04
C GLN A 87 10.87 15.55 12.92
N THR A 88 11.61 16.47 12.34
CA THR A 88 12.48 17.39 13.08
C THR A 88 12.42 18.78 12.48
N THR A 89 12.72 19.79 13.27
CA THR A 89 12.82 21.17 12.79
C THR A 89 14.18 21.39 12.11
N LEU A 90 14.24 22.36 11.20
CA LEU A 90 15.46 22.70 10.46
C LEU A 90 16.67 22.98 11.36
N ALA A 91 16.42 23.47 12.60
CA ALA A 91 17.47 23.84 13.54
C ALA A 91 18.18 22.64 14.20
N GLU A 92 17.52 21.46 14.24
CA GLU A 92 18.02 20.27 14.94
C GLU A 92 18.42 19.14 13.97
N MET A 93 18.58 19.46 12.69
CA MET A 93 18.63 18.44 11.64
C MET A 93 20.07 17.99 11.37
N ASP A 94 20.38 16.74 11.68
CA ASP A 94 21.53 16.05 11.11
C ASP A 94 21.16 15.47 9.74
N VAL A 95 21.56 16.17 8.69
CA VAL A 95 21.25 15.81 7.29
C VAL A 95 22.29 14.89 6.66
N LYS A 96 23.36 14.56 7.37
CA LYS A 96 24.45 13.77 6.82
C LYS A 96 23.98 12.35 6.51
N ASN A 97 24.12 11.94 5.25
CA ASN A 97 23.71 10.61 4.74
C ASN A 97 22.23 10.28 4.94
N ARG A 98 21.35 11.28 4.92
CA ARG A 98 19.90 11.12 5.06
C ARG A 98 19.16 11.73 3.90
N PHE A 99 17.98 11.17 3.59
CA PHE A 99 17.00 11.81 2.72
C PHE A 99 16.19 12.80 3.53
N VAL A 100 16.06 14.00 3.02
CA VAL A 100 15.33 15.05 3.68
C VAL A 100 14.22 15.55 2.77
N PHE A 101 12.98 15.40 3.24
CA PHE A 101 11.82 15.98 2.60
C PHE A 101 11.51 17.30 3.31
N ILE A 102 11.59 18.40 2.57
CA ILE A 102 11.25 19.73 3.09
C ILE A 102 9.86 20.09 2.57
N GLY A 103 8.96 20.42 3.47
CA GLY A 103 7.62 20.86 3.17
C GLY A 103 7.14 21.90 4.18
N THR A 104 5.99 22.48 3.91
CA THR A 104 5.32 23.39 4.83
C THR A 104 4.06 22.71 5.38
N ASP A 105 3.82 22.85 6.66
CA ASP A 105 2.59 22.46 7.36
C ASP A 105 1.77 23.68 7.84
N ALA A 106 2.07 24.86 7.30
CA ALA A 106 1.32 26.06 7.58
C ALA A 106 -0.15 25.91 7.15
N MET A 107 -1.06 26.16 8.09
CA MET A 107 -2.50 26.07 7.83
C MET A 107 -2.92 26.94 6.65
N GLY A 108 -3.71 26.35 5.73
CA GLY A 108 -4.25 27.06 4.57
C GLY A 108 -3.32 27.14 3.35
N ILE A 109 -2.07 26.67 3.44
CA ILE A 109 -1.16 26.64 2.30
C ILE A 109 -1.27 25.30 1.56
N MET A 110 -1.31 24.20 2.30
CA MET A 110 -1.47 22.84 1.71
C MET A 110 -2.67 22.13 2.33
N PRO A 111 -3.51 21.47 1.53
CA PRO A 111 -4.58 20.62 2.06
C PRO A 111 -3.99 19.43 2.79
N GLN A 112 -4.50 19.16 3.98
CA GLN A 112 -4.22 17.92 4.67
C GLN A 112 -5.09 16.79 4.07
N LEU A 113 -4.52 15.64 3.90
CA LEU A 113 -5.18 14.45 3.38
C LEU A 113 -5.37 13.42 4.49
N ALA A 114 -6.53 12.78 4.49
CA ALA A 114 -6.82 11.73 5.45
C ALA A 114 -6.01 10.46 5.11
N THR A 115 -5.34 9.91 6.12
CA THR A 115 -4.55 8.68 6.01
C THR A 115 -4.90 7.75 7.18
N PRO A 116 -4.54 6.47 7.15
CA PRO A 116 -4.78 5.54 8.26
C PRO A 116 -4.15 5.97 9.59
N VAL A 117 -3.15 6.84 9.56
CA VAL A 117 -2.45 7.34 10.77
C VAL A 117 -2.86 8.76 11.15
N GLY A 118 -3.83 9.34 10.47
CA GLY A 118 -4.35 10.70 10.71
C GLY A 118 -4.26 11.61 9.50
N LEU A 119 -4.43 12.91 9.72
CA LEU A 119 -4.31 13.93 8.67
C LEU A 119 -2.83 14.23 8.42
N LEU A 120 -2.40 14.10 7.18
CA LEU A 120 -1.02 14.39 6.77
C LEU A 120 -0.96 15.31 5.56
N GLU A 121 0.07 16.13 5.51
CA GLU A 121 0.39 16.96 4.37
C GLU A 121 1.01 16.13 3.23
N PRO A 122 0.84 16.54 1.96
CA PRO A 122 1.32 15.78 0.81
C PRO A 122 2.82 15.43 0.85
N HIS A 123 3.67 16.31 1.38
CA HIS A 123 5.12 16.04 1.47
C HIS A 123 5.44 14.91 2.45
N LYS A 124 4.69 14.75 3.55
CA LYS A 124 4.83 13.64 4.50
C LYS A 124 4.39 12.33 3.88
N ILE A 125 3.31 12.36 3.08
CA ILE A 125 2.85 11.19 2.31
C ILE A 125 3.90 10.75 1.28
N GLN A 126 4.54 11.69 0.60
CA GLN A 126 5.61 11.39 -0.36
C GLN A 126 6.87 10.83 0.32
N ALA A 127 7.19 11.31 1.52
CA ALA A 127 8.26 10.73 2.33
C ALA A 127 7.94 9.29 2.75
N ALA A 128 6.72 9.03 3.22
CA ALA A 128 6.25 7.69 3.55
C ALA A 128 6.23 6.74 2.33
N LEU A 129 5.91 7.26 1.14
CA LEU A 129 6.02 6.51 -0.12
C LEU A 129 7.46 6.12 -0.41
N ALA A 130 8.41 7.07 -0.34
CA ALA A 130 9.82 6.78 -0.58
C ALA A 130 10.37 5.73 0.40
N GLU A 131 10.01 5.83 1.67
CA GLU A 131 10.35 4.83 2.68
C GLU A 131 9.73 3.47 2.37
N SER A 132 8.46 3.43 1.97
CA SER A 132 7.75 2.20 1.60
C SER A 132 8.36 1.49 0.39
N ILE A 133 8.99 2.22 -0.51
CA ILE A 133 9.71 1.65 -1.66
C ILE A 133 11.00 0.95 -1.19
N LEU A 134 11.68 1.52 -0.22
CA LEU A 134 12.92 0.95 0.35
C LEU A 134 12.64 -0.25 1.26
N ILE A 135 11.47 -0.28 1.90
CA ILE A 135 11.03 -1.42 2.70
C ILE A 135 10.51 -2.52 1.78
N THR A 136 11.25 -3.60 1.66
CA THR A 136 10.93 -4.71 0.75
C THR A 136 9.64 -5.46 1.14
N ASN A 137 9.28 -5.44 2.42
CA ASN A 137 8.13 -6.20 2.96
C ASN A 137 6.88 -5.32 3.06
N SER A 138 6.36 -4.88 1.92
CA SER A 138 5.09 -4.13 1.88
C SER A 138 3.91 -5.05 1.60
N PRO A 139 2.74 -4.77 2.17
CA PRO A 139 1.53 -5.53 1.89
C PRO A 139 1.22 -5.59 0.39
N LYS A 140 0.83 -6.79 -0.09
CA LYS A 140 0.39 -6.98 -1.48
C LYS A 140 -0.92 -7.76 -1.48
N ILE A 141 -1.76 -7.46 -2.47
CA ILE A 141 -2.93 -8.28 -2.80
C ILE A 141 -2.50 -9.23 -3.91
N PRO A 142 -2.40 -10.55 -3.66
CA PRO A 142 -2.06 -11.50 -4.71
C PRO A 142 -3.17 -11.59 -5.76
N ASP A 143 -2.82 -11.88 -7.02
CA ASP A 143 -3.80 -12.04 -8.11
C ASP A 143 -4.82 -13.16 -7.86
N TRP A 144 -4.45 -14.14 -7.05
CA TRP A 144 -5.31 -15.26 -6.66
C TRP A 144 -6.21 -14.96 -5.44
N SER A 145 -6.11 -13.75 -4.82
CA SER A 145 -6.85 -13.41 -3.60
C SER A 145 -8.37 -13.59 -3.77
N LEU A 146 -8.95 -13.08 -4.85
CA LEU A 146 -10.37 -13.22 -5.13
C LEU A 146 -10.81 -14.70 -5.25
N ALA A 147 -9.99 -15.52 -5.90
CA ALA A 147 -10.28 -16.95 -6.01
C ALA A 147 -10.22 -17.63 -4.65
N ALA A 148 -9.22 -17.29 -3.82
CA ALA A 148 -9.10 -17.82 -2.47
C ALA A 148 -10.29 -17.38 -1.59
N GLU A 149 -10.69 -16.13 -1.65
CA GLU A 149 -11.85 -15.60 -0.92
C GLU A 149 -13.13 -16.35 -1.28
N LEU A 150 -13.39 -16.56 -2.57
CA LEU A 150 -14.56 -17.32 -3.03
C LEU A 150 -14.52 -18.80 -2.58
N VAL A 151 -13.34 -19.42 -2.58
CA VAL A 151 -13.19 -20.81 -2.11
C VAL A 151 -13.42 -20.88 -0.60
N ILE A 152 -12.82 -19.99 0.19
CA ILE A 152 -13.02 -19.95 1.65
C ILE A 152 -14.49 -19.72 1.97
N PHE A 153 -15.12 -18.73 1.33
CA PHE A 153 -16.55 -18.44 1.51
C PHE A 153 -17.42 -19.65 1.20
N SER A 154 -17.25 -20.25 0.01
CA SER A 154 -18.05 -21.39 -0.42
C SER A 154 -17.88 -22.61 0.51
N PHE A 155 -16.65 -22.87 0.94
CA PHE A 155 -16.34 -23.95 1.87
C PHE A 155 -16.98 -23.71 3.25
N THR A 156 -16.87 -22.47 3.77
CA THR A 156 -17.47 -22.11 5.06
C THR A 156 -18.99 -22.25 5.04
N VAL A 157 -19.65 -21.75 3.99
CA VAL A 157 -21.10 -21.89 3.81
C VAL A 157 -21.53 -23.36 3.73
N ALA A 158 -20.85 -24.16 2.91
CA ALA A 158 -21.15 -25.58 2.77
C ALA A 158 -20.95 -26.34 4.08
N LEU A 159 -19.89 -26.02 4.82
CA LEU A 159 -19.56 -26.63 6.10
C LEU A 159 -20.62 -26.29 7.17
N VAL A 160 -20.96 -25.01 7.31
CA VAL A 160 -21.99 -24.55 8.25
C VAL A 160 -23.35 -25.17 7.93
N TRP A 161 -23.74 -25.18 6.65
CA TRP A 161 -24.99 -25.81 6.21
C TRP A 161 -25.03 -27.32 6.55
N SER A 162 -23.96 -28.04 6.26
CA SER A 162 -23.82 -29.48 6.57
C SER A 162 -23.95 -29.75 8.07
N LEU A 163 -23.29 -28.95 8.89
CA LEU A 163 -23.30 -29.10 10.35
C LEU A 163 -24.68 -28.82 10.95
N LEU A 164 -25.36 -27.79 10.50
CA LEU A 164 -26.75 -27.52 10.93
C LEU A 164 -27.69 -28.65 10.57
N HIS A 165 -27.46 -29.29 9.41
CA HIS A 165 -28.30 -30.40 8.96
C HIS A 165 -28.08 -31.69 9.75
N PHE A 166 -26.83 -32.06 10.06
CA PHE A 166 -26.48 -33.32 10.68
C PHE A 166 -26.38 -33.30 12.21
N MET A 167 -25.95 -32.19 12.80
CA MET A 167 -25.65 -32.10 14.24
C MET A 167 -26.61 -31.25 15.05
N GLY A 168 -27.58 -30.61 14.42
CA GLY A 168 -28.55 -29.74 15.07
C GLY A 168 -28.00 -28.35 15.41
N ILE A 169 -28.92 -27.46 15.83
CA ILE A 169 -28.68 -26.01 15.93
C ILE A 169 -27.64 -25.64 17.01
N THR A 170 -27.62 -26.36 18.12
CA THR A 170 -26.71 -26.05 19.24
C THR A 170 -25.25 -26.28 18.89
N TRP A 171 -24.95 -27.39 18.25
CA TRP A 171 -23.59 -27.69 17.75
C TRP A 171 -23.20 -26.82 16.55
N GLY A 172 -24.18 -26.51 15.69
CA GLY A 172 -23.99 -25.63 14.55
C GLY A 172 -23.53 -24.23 14.96
N ILE A 173 -24.16 -23.63 15.98
CA ILE A 173 -23.79 -22.29 16.49
C ILE A 173 -22.37 -22.32 17.11
N GLY A 174 -22.07 -23.34 17.92
CA GLY A 174 -20.75 -23.45 18.55
C GLY A 174 -19.62 -23.52 17.51
N LEU A 175 -19.83 -24.32 16.49
CA LEU A 175 -18.82 -24.50 15.44
C LEU A 175 -18.70 -23.30 14.50
N ALA A 176 -19.80 -22.61 14.21
CA ALA A 176 -19.77 -21.34 13.48
C ALA A 176 -18.91 -20.30 14.21
N GLY A 177 -19.02 -20.21 15.55
CA GLY A 177 -18.16 -19.38 16.36
C GLY A 177 -16.68 -19.72 16.26
N VAL A 178 -16.33 -21.02 16.25
CA VAL A 178 -14.95 -21.48 16.07
C VAL A 178 -14.44 -21.14 14.66
N LEU A 179 -15.26 -21.30 13.63
CA LEU A 179 -14.90 -20.93 12.26
C LEU A 179 -14.65 -19.43 12.11
N MET A 180 -15.53 -18.58 12.67
CA MET A 180 -15.31 -17.14 12.69
C MET A 180 -14.00 -16.76 13.38
N ALA A 181 -13.70 -17.36 14.53
CA ALA A 181 -12.45 -17.10 15.23
C ALA A 181 -11.22 -17.55 14.43
N SER A 182 -11.32 -18.72 13.77
CA SER A 182 -10.21 -19.26 12.96
C SER A 182 -9.96 -18.46 11.68
N THR A 183 -10.99 -17.97 10.99
CA THR A 183 -10.87 -17.09 9.82
C THR A 183 -10.31 -15.73 10.22
N GLY A 184 -10.76 -15.16 11.35
CA GLY A 184 -10.19 -13.94 11.90
C GLY A 184 -8.69 -14.08 12.23
N TYR A 185 -8.31 -15.18 12.87
CA TYR A 185 -6.90 -15.46 13.16
C TYR A 185 -6.07 -15.63 11.89
N LEU A 186 -6.60 -16.34 10.89
CA LEU A 186 -5.95 -16.52 9.59
C LEU A 186 -5.73 -15.17 8.90
N GLY A 187 -6.72 -14.27 8.94
CA GLY A 187 -6.60 -12.92 8.40
C GLY A 187 -5.48 -12.12 9.04
N VAL A 188 -5.41 -12.10 10.37
CA VAL A 188 -4.33 -11.44 11.10
C VAL A 188 -2.96 -12.03 10.75
N TYR A 189 -2.86 -13.36 10.68
CA TYR A 189 -1.63 -14.04 10.32
C TYR A 189 -1.16 -13.70 8.89
N LEU A 190 -2.06 -13.67 7.91
CA LEU A 190 -1.74 -13.31 6.53
C LEU A 190 -1.29 -11.85 6.41
N ILE A 191 -1.93 -10.93 7.13
CA ILE A 191 -1.51 -9.53 7.19
C ILE A 191 -0.08 -9.40 7.73
N GLN A 192 0.28 -10.16 8.77
CA GLN A 192 1.65 -10.19 9.30
C GLN A 192 2.67 -10.70 8.29
N GLN A 193 2.26 -11.58 7.38
CA GLN A 193 3.09 -12.06 6.27
C GLN A 193 3.12 -11.10 5.07
N GLY A 194 2.45 -9.95 5.18
CA GLY A 194 2.36 -8.97 4.09
C GLY A 194 1.40 -9.37 2.97
N VAL A 195 0.50 -10.31 3.22
CA VAL A 195 -0.52 -10.75 2.26
C VAL A 195 -1.87 -10.19 2.70
N LEU A 196 -2.48 -9.38 1.84
CA LEU A 196 -3.82 -8.84 2.07
C LEU A 196 -4.85 -9.72 1.35
N ILE A 197 -5.63 -10.45 2.13
CA ILE A 197 -6.81 -11.20 1.67
C ILE A 197 -7.96 -10.79 2.57
N ASP A 198 -9.10 -10.49 1.97
CA ASP A 198 -10.31 -10.17 2.72
C ASP A 198 -11.01 -11.45 3.17
N VAL A 199 -10.72 -11.86 4.40
CA VAL A 199 -11.36 -13.04 5.01
C VAL A 199 -12.68 -12.72 5.72
N THR A 200 -13.15 -11.47 5.65
CA THR A 200 -14.36 -11.05 6.38
C THR A 200 -15.66 -11.51 5.70
N TRP A 201 -15.57 -12.02 4.48
CA TRP A 201 -16.70 -12.57 3.74
C TRP A 201 -17.07 -14.01 4.13
N ALA A 202 -16.23 -14.68 4.93
CA ALA A 202 -16.40 -16.08 5.32
C ALA A 202 -17.19 -16.26 6.66
#